data_34f750b59728a84436cb6cd0feae3f59
#
_entry.id   34f750b59728a84436cb6cd0feae3f59
#
_cell.length_a   1.000
_cell.length_b   1.000
_cell.length_c   1.000
_cell.angle_alpha   90.00
_cell.angle_beta   90.00
_cell.angle_gamma   90.00
#
_symmetry.space_group_name_H-M   'P 1'
#
loop_
_entity.id
_entity.type
_entity.pdbx_description
1 polymer ?
#
loop_
_entity_poly.entity_id
_entity_poly.type
_entity_poly.pdbx_seq_one_letter_code
_entity_poly.pdbx_strand_id
1 'polypeptide(L)'
;MYYGNNNPKHEYFFFKGKETHKIIGCSEEKDLGVIFDDTLKFDLHINAAVNKANSMLGLIKRNFKFIDKDIFLKLYKALVRPHLEYGQAIWYPQLMRQCQTLERMQHRVTKLVPNIKNMSYRERFLFLGLPSLKFRRIRGDMIQIYKFLSEDKLGYNHLLPLNNSLYETKGHDLKLEKGRYNCQLRKFSFSFRIVNTWNKLNHLTVHATNLTNFKKLFDDDLINLHYEID
;
A
#
# COMPACT_ATOMS: atom_id res chain seq x y z
N MET A 1 20.43 11.63 -2.25
CA MET A 1 19.69 11.33 -3.49
C MET A 1 19.01 12.59 -4.01
N TYR A 2 19.00 12.81 -5.31
CA TYR A 2 18.35 13.96 -5.95
C TYR A 2 17.09 13.50 -6.65
N TYR A 3 15.94 14.08 -6.29
CA TYR A 3 14.65 13.71 -6.86
C TYR A 3 14.20 14.69 -7.93
N GLY A 4 13.61 14.15 -9.00
CA GLY A 4 13.01 14.93 -10.09
C GLY A 4 13.98 15.35 -11.19
N ASN A 5 13.44 15.56 -12.40
CA ASN A 5 14.25 15.84 -13.59
C ASN A 5 14.93 17.21 -13.60
N ASN A 6 14.33 18.20 -12.91
CA ASN A 6 14.83 19.59 -12.86
C ASN A 6 15.55 19.90 -11.54
N ASN A 7 16.09 18.89 -10.86
CA ASN A 7 16.84 19.11 -9.63
C ASN A 7 18.19 19.78 -9.94
N PRO A 8 18.56 20.90 -9.30
CA PRO A 8 19.82 21.60 -9.54
C PRO A 8 21.05 20.84 -9.05
N LYS A 9 20.87 19.70 -8.36
CA LYS A 9 21.94 18.79 -7.88
C LYS A 9 23.01 19.53 -7.06
N HIS A 10 22.58 20.34 -6.10
CA HIS A 10 23.50 21.03 -5.18
C HIS A 10 24.43 20.04 -4.48
N GLU A 11 25.68 20.41 -4.32
CA GLU A 11 26.66 19.66 -3.56
C GLU A 11 26.46 19.86 -2.07
N TYR A 12 26.47 18.78 -1.32
CA TYR A 12 26.33 18.80 0.14
C TYR A 12 27.62 18.28 0.77
N PHE A 13 28.00 18.90 1.88
CA PHE A 13 29.19 18.54 2.64
C PHE A 13 28.79 18.34 4.11
N PHE A 14 29.45 17.43 4.78
CA PHE A 14 29.38 17.33 6.23
C PHE A 14 30.76 17.50 6.85
N PHE A 15 30.80 18.06 8.04
CA PHE A 15 32.03 18.35 8.76
C PHE A 15 32.24 17.32 9.87
N LYS A 16 33.41 16.71 9.92
CA LYS A 16 33.83 15.82 11.00
C LYS A 16 35.11 16.40 11.63
N GLY A 17 34.92 17.17 12.68
CA GLY A 17 36.02 17.96 13.26
C GLY A 17 36.52 19.06 12.28
N LYS A 18 37.77 18.99 11.84
CA LYS A 18 38.32 19.91 10.84
C LYS A 18 38.25 19.40 9.39
N GLU A 19 37.79 18.19 9.20
CA GLU A 19 37.71 17.58 7.87
C GLU A 19 36.34 17.83 7.22
N THR A 20 36.36 18.17 5.94
CA THR A 20 35.17 18.37 5.13
C THR A 20 35.00 17.18 4.19
N HIS A 21 33.87 16.51 4.29
CA HIS A 21 33.54 15.35 3.45
C HIS A 21 32.37 15.70 2.52
N LYS A 22 32.57 15.48 1.22
CA LYS A 22 31.50 15.64 0.23
C LYS A 22 30.55 14.44 0.29
N ILE A 23 29.25 14.74 0.36
CA ILE A 23 28.19 13.71 0.29
C ILE A 23 28.03 13.31 -1.18
N ILE A 24 28.32 12.03 -1.48
CA ILE A 24 28.18 11.48 -2.83
C ILE A 24 26.70 11.22 -3.11
N GLY A 25 26.20 11.71 -4.24
CA GLY A 25 24.84 11.43 -4.70
C GLY A 25 24.71 9.96 -5.13
N CYS A 26 23.55 9.35 -4.81
CA CYS A 26 23.18 8.02 -5.26
C CYS A 26 21.86 8.05 -6.05
N SER A 27 21.66 7.10 -6.96
CA SER A 27 20.44 6.95 -7.74
C SER A 27 19.38 6.11 -7.00
N GLU A 28 19.82 5.28 -6.07
CA GLU A 28 18.97 4.41 -5.25
C GLU A 28 19.51 4.32 -3.82
N GLU A 29 18.61 4.26 -2.85
CA GLU A 29 18.94 4.15 -1.43
C GLU A 29 17.87 3.36 -0.70
N LYS A 30 18.29 2.57 0.29
CA LYS A 30 17.38 1.82 1.14
C LYS A 30 17.20 2.51 2.47
N ASP A 31 16.00 3.06 2.71
CA ASP A 31 15.63 3.68 3.97
C ASP A 31 14.46 2.95 4.63
N LEU A 32 14.57 2.67 5.94
CA LEU A 32 13.56 1.95 6.74
C LEU A 32 12.99 0.70 6.05
N GLY A 33 13.81 0.01 5.26
CA GLY A 33 13.42 -1.21 4.55
C GLY A 33 12.77 -1.00 3.18
N VAL A 34 12.49 0.23 2.76
CA VAL A 34 12.01 0.60 1.43
C VAL A 34 13.17 1.04 0.56
N ILE A 35 13.23 0.56 -0.68
CA ILE A 35 14.24 1.00 -1.66
C ILE A 35 13.62 2.15 -2.44
N PHE A 36 14.21 3.33 -2.29
CA PHE A 36 13.88 4.52 -3.05
C PHE A 36 14.76 4.60 -4.28
N ASP A 37 14.21 5.03 -5.40
CA ASP A 37 14.92 5.43 -6.59
C ASP A 37 14.69 6.93 -6.87
N ASP A 38 15.60 7.57 -7.61
CA ASP A 38 15.55 9.00 -7.92
C ASP A 38 14.31 9.42 -8.73
N THR A 39 13.66 8.44 -9.39
CA THR A 39 12.41 8.64 -10.14
C THR A 39 11.16 8.37 -9.32
N LEU A 40 11.28 7.85 -8.09
CA LEU A 40 10.18 7.44 -7.20
C LEU A 40 9.17 6.48 -7.85
N LYS A 41 9.63 5.62 -8.77
CA LYS A 41 8.79 4.60 -9.42
C LYS A 41 8.71 3.30 -8.63
N PHE A 42 9.65 3.07 -7.73
CA PHE A 42 9.71 1.90 -6.84
C PHE A 42 9.77 0.53 -7.52
N ASP A 43 10.17 0.46 -8.80
CA ASP A 43 10.30 -0.82 -9.52
C ASP A 43 11.27 -1.78 -8.80
N LEU A 44 12.40 -1.26 -8.32
CA LEU A 44 13.40 -2.05 -7.58
C LEU A 44 12.84 -2.58 -6.25
N HIS A 45 12.13 -1.74 -5.51
CA HIS A 45 11.51 -2.15 -4.26
C HIS A 45 10.45 -3.25 -4.48
N ILE A 46 9.56 -3.06 -5.46
CA ILE A 46 8.50 -4.03 -5.77
C ILE A 46 9.11 -5.38 -6.18
N ASN A 47 10.15 -5.37 -7.02
CA ASN A 47 10.86 -6.59 -7.42
C ASN A 47 11.53 -7.27 -6.21
N ALA A 48 12.18 -6.51 -5.33
CA ALA A 48 12.80 -7.04 -4.11
C ALA A 48 11.75 -7.65 -3.16
N ALA A 49 10.61 -6.99 -2.98
CA ALA A 49 9.49 -7.49 -2.19
C ALA A 49 8.93 -8.81 -2.74
N VAL A 50 8.71 -8.89 -4.06
CA VAL A 50 8.24 -10.11 -4.74
C VAL A 50 9.28 -11.23 -4.65
N ASN A 51 10.57 -10.93 -4.79
CA ASN A 51 11.64 -11.93 -4.65
C ASN A 51 11.70 -12.50 -3.23
N LYS A 52 11.56 -11.66 -2.20
CA LYS A 52 11.43 -12.11 -0.81
C LYS A 52 10.22 -13.01 -0.59
N ALA A 53 9.06 -12.59 -1.10
CA ALA A 53 7.84 -13.40 -1.03
C ALA A 53 8.00 -14.76 -1.74
N ASN A 54 8.70 -14.80 -2.90
CA ASN A 54 9.03 -16.05 -3.61
C ASN A 54 9.97 -16.96 -2.78
N SER A 55 10.94 -16.38 -2.09
CA SER A 55 11.84 -17.13 -1.20
C SER A 55 11.06 -17.78 -0.06
N MET A 56 10.12 -17.06 0.55
CA MET A 56 9.24 -17.60 1.59
C MET A 56 8.32 -18.71 1.04
N LEU A 57 7.78 -18.52 -0.17
CA LEU A 57 7.03 -19.58 -0.86
C LEU A 57 7.88 -20.85 -1.05
N GLY A 58 9.15 -20.71 -1.43
CA GLY A 58 10.10 -21.81 -1.54
C GLY A 58 10.34 -22.53 -0.22
N LEU A 59 10.46 -21.78 0.89
CA LEU A 59 10.59 -22.36 2.23
C LEU A 59 9.34 -23.15 2.64
N ILE A 60 8.14 -22.59 2.41
CA ILE A 60 6.88 -23.25 2.70
C ILE A 60 6.79 -24.58 1.94
N LYS A 61 7.08 -24.59 0.64
CA LYS A 61 7.04 -25.80 -0.19
C LYS A 61 8.00 -26.91 0.27
N ARG A 62 9.17 -26.54 0.79
CA ARG A 62 10.17 -27.52 1.25
C ARG A 62 9.82 -28.14 2.59
N ASN A 63 9.21 -27.34 3.48
CA ASN A 63 9.01 -27.78 4.87
C ASN A 63 7.60 -28.37 5.12
N PHE A 64 6.61 -28.03 4.30
CA PHE A 64 5.24 -28.47 4.48
C PHE A 64 4.80 -29.37 3.32
N LYS A 65 4.59 -30.66 3.61
CA LYS A 65 4.13 -31.66 2.63
C LYS A 65 2.61 -31.58 2.37
N PHE A 66 1.84 -31.31 3.42
CA PHE A 66 0.39 -31.20 3.38
C PHE A 66 -0.03 -29.80 3.82
N ILE A 67 -0.71 -29.08 2.95
CA ILE A 67 -1.18 -27.71 3.17
C ILE A 67 -2.67 -27.67 2.91
N ASP A 68 -3.47 -27.69 3.97
CA ASP A 68 -4.89 -27.40 3.91
C ASP A 68 -5.16 -25.89 3.88
N LYS A 69 -6.43 -25.50 3.86
CA LYS A 69 -6.85 -24.09 3.84
C LYS A 69 -6.36 -23.33 5.06
N ASP A 70 -6.46 -23.89 6.26
CA ASP A 70 -6.18 -23.17 7.50
C ASP A 70 -4.67 -22.99 7.71
N ILE A 71 -3.90 -24.04 7.46
CA ILE A 71 -2.44 -23.98 7.45
C ILE A 71 -1.96 -22.99 6.40
N PHE A 72 -2.52 -23.06 5.19
CA PHE A 72 -2.19 -22.12 4.13
C PHE A 72 -2.42 -20.66 4.53
N LEU A 73 -3.60 -20.34 5.09
CA LEU A 73 -3.94 -18.98 5.48
C LEU A 73 -3.00 -18.44 6.56
N LYS A 74 -2.62 -19.27 7.53
CA LYS A 74 -1.65 -18.92 8.58
C LYS A 74 -0.27 -18.63 7.98
N LEU A 75 0.25 -19.54 7.17
CA LEU A 75 1.57 -19.41 6.53
C LEU A 75 1.63 -18.19 5.57
N TYR A 76 0.61 -18.03 4.75
CA TYR A 76 0.52 -16.89 3.83
C TYR A 76 0.49 -15.57 4.56
N LYS A 77 -0.38 -15.44 5.57
CA LYS A 77 -0.54 -14.20 6.35
C LYS A 77 0.71 -13.85 7.17
N ALA A 78 1.44 -14.86 7.66
CA ALA A 78 2.62 -14.64 8.49
C ALA A 78 3.92 -14.45 7.68
N LEU A 79 4.12 -15.25 6.62
CA LEU A 79 5.43 -15.33 5.96
C LEU A 79 5.49 -14.66 4.59
N VAL A 80 4.39 -14.67 3.82
CA VAL A 80 4.43 -14.16 2.43
C VAL A 80 3.86 -12.75 2.34
N ARG A 81 2.65 -12.56 2.84
CA ARG A 81 1.90 -11.30 2.73
C ARG A 81 2.63 -10.08 3.29
N PRO A 82 3.32 -10.15 4.45
CA PRO A 82 4.01 -9.00 5.00
C PRO A 82 5.05 -8.39 4.03
N HIS A 83 5.72 -9.21 3.24
CA HIS A 83 6.68 -8.73 2.25
C HIS A 83 6.02 -7.95 1.10
N LEU A 84 4.77 -8.28 0.76
CA LEU A 84 4.02 -7.63 -0.32
C LEU A 84 3.28 -6.35 0.12
N GLU A 85 3.18 -6.12 1.43
CA GLU A 85 2.39 -5.01 2.00
C GLU A 85 3.22 -4.04 2.85
N TYR A 86 4.45 -4.41 3.23
CA TYR A 86 5.28 -3.56 4.08
C TYR A 86 5.55 -2.20 3.43
N GLY A 87 5.23 -1.12 4.15
CA GLY A 87 5.46 0.25 3.67
C GLY A 87 4.62 0.68 2.45
N GLN A 88 3.54 -0.03 2.14
CA GLN A 88 2.70 0.20 0.95
C GLN A 88 2.16 1.64 0.83
N ALA A 89 2.04 2.37 1.93
CA ALA A 89 1.64 3.77 1.91
C ALA A 89 2.67 4.66 1.20
N ILE A 90 3.95 4.25 1.21
CA ILE A 90 5.07 4.97 0.60
C ILE A 90 5.21 4.60 -0.88
N TRP A 91 5.35 3.29 -1.17
CA TRP A 91 5.66 2.77 -2.50
C TRP A 91 4.42 2.27 -3.27
N TYR A 92 3.37 3.01 -3.34
CA TYR A 92 2.17 2.60 -4.07
C TYR A 92 2.49 2.32 -5.56
N PRO A 93 2.10 1.13 -6.11
CA PRO A 93 2.38 0.81 -7.50
C PRO A 93 1.64 1.77 -8.43
N GLN A 94 2.39 2.43 -9.31
CA GLN A 94 1.88 3.46 -10.22
C GLN A 94 1.52 2.90 -11.61
N LEU A 95 2.16 1.79 -11.97
CA LEU A 95 2.03 1.17 -13.29
C LEU A 95 1.27 -0.14 -13.19
N MET A 96 0.44 -0.44 -14.18
CA MET A 96 -0.30 -1.69 -14.27
C MET A 96 0.60 -2.92 -14.16
N ARG A 97 1.78 -2.89 -14.81
CA ARG A 97 2.77 -3.98 -14.71
C ARG A 97 3.21 -4.28 -13.27
N GLN A 98 3.32 -3.25 -12.43
CA GLN A 98 3.70 -3.38 -11.02
C GLN A 98 2.58 -4.06 -10.22
N CYS A 99 1.34 -3.62 -10.43
CA CYS A 99 0.16 -4.26 -9.84
C CYS A 99 0.10 -5.74 -10.23
N GLN A 100 0.23 -6.04 -11.51
CA GLN A 100 0.23 -7.41 -12.04
C GLN A 100 1.36 -8.26 -11.47
N THR A 101 2.54 -7.68 -11.25
CA THR A 101 3.68 -8.40 -10.68
C THR A 101 3.37 -8.86 -9.24
N LEU A 102 2.76 -8.00 -8.44
CA LEU A 102 2.32 -8.32 -7.08
C LEU A 102 1.18 -9.36 -7.09
N GLU A 103 0.16 -9.18 -7.93
CA GLU A 103 -0.98 -10.10 -8.02
C GLU A 103 -0.55 -11.49 -8.54
N ARG A 104 0.37 -11.57 -9.51
CA ARG A 104 0.95 -12.84 -9.99
C ARG A 104 1.62 -13.61 -8.86
N MET A 105 2.25 -12.92 -7.90
CA MET A 105 2.83 -13.56 -6.73
C MET A 105 1.72 -14.19 -5.87
N GLN A 106 0.67 -13.44 -5.56
CA GLN A 106 -0.47 -13.96 -4.79
C GLN A 106 -1.16 -15.12 -5.53
N HIS A 107 -1.38 -15.00 -6.84
CA HIS A 107 -1.88 -16.08 -7.69
C HIS A 107 -1.05 -17.37 -7.58
N ARG A 108 0.29 -17.23 -7.61
CA ARG A 108 1.20 -18.38 -7.47
C ARG A 108 1.08 -19.05 -6.11
N VAL A 109 0.99 -18.27 -5.04
CA VAL A 109 0.93 -18.78 -3.67
C VAL A 109 -0.36 -19.54 -3.41
N THR A 110 -1.51 -19.07 -3.93
CA THR A 110 -2.80 -19.77 -3.75
C THR A 110 -2.84 -21.17 -4.35
N LYS A 111 -1.93 -21.51 -5.29
CA LYS A 111 -1.77 -22.86 -5.85
C LYS A 111 -1.10 -23.87 -4.91
N LEU A 112 -0.66 -23.44 -3.72
CA LEU A 112 -0.12 -24.34 -2.71
C LEU A 112 -1.16 -25.29 -2.11
N VAL A 113 -2.42 -24.90 -2.13
CA VAL A 113 -3.51 -25.72 -1.61
C VAL A 113 -3.94 -26.72 -2.70
N PRO A 114 -3.69 -28.04 -2.53
CA PRO A 114 -3.88 -29.02 -3.61
C PRO A 114 -5.31 -29.08 -4.15
N ASN A 115 -6.30 -29.03 -3.26
CA ASN A 115 -7.72 -29.21 -3.60
C ASN A 115 -8.29 -28.11 -4.50
N ILE A 116 -7.63 -26.93 -4.55
CA ILE A 116 -8.09 -25.78 -5.35
C ILE A 116 -7.11 -25.40 -6.46
N LYS A 117 -6.04 -26.17 -6.65
CA LYS A 117 -4.98 -25.86 -7.61
C LYS A 117 -5.49 -25.65 -9.04
N ASN A 118 -6.51 -26.44 -9.44
CA ASN A 118 -7.09 -26.42 -10.77
C ASN A 118 -8.24 -25.41 -10.94
N MET A 119 -8.68 -24.76 -9.87
CA MET A 119 -9.68 -23.70 -9.92
C MET A 119 -9.11 -22.45 -10.56
N SER A 120 -9.97 -21.61 -11.13
CA SER A 120 -9.61 -20.26 -11.58
C SER A 120 -9.09 -19.42 -10.40
N TYR A 121 -8.36 -18.34 -10.70
CA TYR A 121 -7.79 -17.48 -9.64
C TYR A 121 -8.89 -16.85 -8.78
N ARG A 122 -9.99 -16.43 -9.41
CA ARG A 122 -11.14 -15.85 -8.70
C ARG A 122 -11.82 -16.86 -7.77
N GLU A 123 -12.03 -18.09 -8.22
CA GLU A 123 -12.61 -19.13 -7.39
C GLU A 123 -11.72 -19.46 -6.19
N ARG A 124 -10.39 -19.52 -6.38
CA ARG A 124 -9.45 -19.71 -5.26
C ARG A 124 -9.55 -18.61 -4.22
N PHE A 125 -9.68 -17.34 -4.65
CA PHE A 125 -9.85 -16.21 -3.73
C PHE A 125 -11.13 -16.34 -2.91
N LEU A 126 -12.23 -16.62 -3.55
CA LEU A 126 -13.52 -16.82 -2.89
C LEU A 126 -13.45 -17.98 -1.89
N PHE A 127 -12.90 -19.13 -2.31
CA PHE A 127 -12.72 -20.27 -1.43
C PHE A 127 -11.86 -19.99 -0.21
N LEU A 128 -10.76 -19.27 -0.40
CA LEU A 128 -9.81 -18.94 0.67
C LEU A 128 -10.29 -17.76 1.54
N GLY A 129 -11.25 -16.98 1.09
CA GLY A 129 -11.67 -15.75 1.75
C GLY A 129 -10.54 -14.69 1.78
N LEU A 130 -9.73 -14.64 0.73
CA LEU A 130 -8.63 -13.69 0.62
C LEU A 130 -9.05 -12.51 -0.24
N PRO A 131 -8.91 -11.28 0.24
CA PRO A 131 -9.07 -10.10 -0.60
C PRO A 131 -7.87 -9.91 -1.53
N SER A 132 -8.07 -9.22 -2.66
CA SER A 132 -7.00 -8.84 -3.58
C SER A 132 -5.98 -7.92 -2.89
N LEU A 133 -4.74 -7.89 -3.39
CA LEU A 133 -3.72 -6.96 -2.90
C LEU A 133 -4.11 -5.51 -3.21
N LYS A 134 -4.84 -5.27 -4.29
CA LYS A 134 -5.42 -3.96 -4.61
C LYS A 134 -6.36 -3.47 -3.49
N PHE A 135 -7.35 -4.28 -3.13
CA PHE A 135 -8.26 -3.94 -2.03
C PHE A 135 -7.50 -3.68 -0.73
N ARG A 136 -6.52 -4.53 -0.42
CA ARG A 136 -5.73 -4.40 0.81
C ARG A 136 -4.92 -3.11 0.86
N ARG A 137 -4.38 -2.64 -0.28
CA ARG A 137 -3.69 -1.34 -0.37
C ARG A 137 -4.66 -0.19 -0.09
N ILE A 138 -5.84 -0.20 -0.73
CA ILE A 138 -6.88 0.81 -0.48
C ILE A 138 -7.30 0.80 0.99
N ARG A 139 -7.55 -0.38 1.53
CA ARG A 139 -7.91 -0.56 2.95
C ARG A 139 -6.85 -0.02 3.90
N GLY A 140 -5.60 -0.29 3.61
CA GLY A 140 -4.46 0.22 4.41
C GLY A 140 -4.39 1.75 4.39
N ASP A 141 -4.56 2.36 3.22
CA ASP A 141 -4.63 3.82 3.06
C ASP A 141 -5.78 4.43 3.87
N MET A 142 -6.98 3.83 3.81
CA MET A 142 -8.15 4.33 4.55
C MET A 142 -7.98 4.19 6.07
N ILE A 143 -7.39 3.11 6.54
CA ILE A 143 -7.03 2.93 7.95
C ILE A 143 -6.05 4.03 8.40
N GLN A 144 -5.08 4.38 7.56
CA GLN A 144 -4.11 5.40 7.89
C GLN A 144 -4.74 6.79 7.98
N ILE A 145 -5.66 7.14 7.06
CA ILE A 145 -6.42 8.41 7.11
C ILE A 145 -7.28 8.46 8.39
N TYR A 146 -8.03 7.39 8.66
CA TYR A 146 -8.86 7.34 9.86
C TYR A 146 -8.03 7.61 11.13
N LYS A 147 -6.83 7.02 11.23
CA LYS A 147 -5.92 7.28 12.35
C LYS A 147 -5.46 8.74 12.39
N PHE A 148 -5.09 9.33 11.26
CA PHE A 148 -4.66 10.73 11.21
C PHE A 148 -5.76 11.69 11.64
N LEU A 149 -7.01 11.43 11.25
CA LEU A 149 -8.13 12.30 11.60
C LEU A 149 -8.66 12.06 13.03
N SER A 150 -8.56 10.84 13.57
CA SER A 150 -9.02 10.50 14.91
C SER A 150 -8.00 10.79 16.01
N GLU A 151 -6.71 10.77 15.69
CA GLU A 151 -5.59 10.96 16.63
C GLU A 151 -4.97 12.37 16.52
N ASP A 152 -5.74 13.44 16.43
CA ASP A 152 -5.34 14.84 16.15
C ASP A 152 -4.07 15.39 16.88
N LYS A 153 -3.28 14.50 17.48
CA LYS A 153 -2.10 14.79 18.31
C LYS A 153 -0.86 15.23 17.53
N LEU A 154 -0.84 15.08 16.20
CA LEU A 154 0.39 15.24 15.41
C LEU A 154 0.37 16.36 14.36
N GLY A 155 -0.71 17.17 14.31
CA GLY A 155 -0.76 18.34 13.41
C GLY A 155 -0.70 18.00 11.92
N TYR A 156 -1.18 16.83 11.50
CA TYR A 156 -1.17 16.39 10.10
C TYR A 156 -2.21 17.09 9.21
N ASN A 157 -2.99 18.04 9.74
CA ASN A 157 -4.01 18.78 9.02
C ASN A 157 -3.45 19.50 7.77
N HIS A 158 -2.17 19.89 7.78
CA HIS A 158 -1.51 20.49 6.61
C HIS A 158 -1.24 19.49 5.48
N LEU A 159 -1.15 18.18 5.77
CA LEU A 159 -0.96 17.11 4.77
C LEU A 159 -2.27 16.63 4.17
N LEU A 160 -3.36 16.75 4.92
CA LEU A 160 -4.70 16.29 4.57
C LEU A 160 -5.72 17.41 4.82
N PRO A 161 -5.71 18.48 4.02
CA PRO A 161 -6.63 19.60 4.22
C PRO A 161 -8.07 19.11 4.05
N LEU A 162 -8.89 19.43 5.07
CA LEU A 162 -10.33 19.19 5.00
C LEU A 162 -10.98 20.22 4.08
N ASN A 163 -12.00 19.78 3.36
CA ASN A 163 -12.79 20.65 2.50
C ASN A 163 -13.72 21.52 3.36
N ASN A 164 -13.34 22.76 3.56
CA ASN A 164 -14.10 23.78 4.32
C ASN A 164 -15.14 24.48 3.43
N SER A 165 -15.74 23.81 2.45
CA SER A 165 -16.80 24.39 1.62
C SER A 165 -17.99 24.84 2.47
N LEU A 166 -18.47 26.04 2.23
CA LEU A 166 -19.70 26.58 2.85
C LEU A 166 -20.96 25.84 2.41
N TYR A 167 -20.88 25.02 1.38
CA TYR A 167 -22.00 24.23 0.86
C TYR A 167 -21.99 22.82 1.43
N GLU A 168 -23.11 22.41 2.03
CA GLU A 168 -23.33 21.02 2.42
C GLU A 168 -23.37 20.13 1.16
N THR A 169 -22.39 19.27 1.02
CA THR A 169 -22.33 18.28 -0.06
C THR A 169 -22.83 16.93 0.44
N LYS A 170 -23.53 16.16 -0.41
CA LYS A 170 -23.97 14.80 -0.05
C LYS A 170 -22.82 13.95 0.50
N GLY A 171 -23.08 13.22 1.60
CA GLY A 171 -22.13 12.32 2.25
C GLY A 171 -21.71 12.84 3.64
N HIS A 172 -20.47 12.57 4.02
CA HIS A 172 -19.94 12.96 5.34
C HIS A 172 -19.27 14.35 5.30
N ASP A 173 -19.08 14.93 6.47
CA ASP A 173 -18.50 16.26 6.71
C ASP A 173 -16.95 16.29 6.71
N LEU A 174 -16.29 15.15 7.01
CA LEU A 174 -14.82 15.03 7.00
C LEU A 174 -14.27 14.76 5.60
N LYS A 175 -14.72 15.49 4.58
CA LYS A 175 -14.18 15.36 3.22
C LYS A 175 -12.83 16.02 3.11
N LEU A 176 -11.95 15.36 2.38
CA LEU A 176 -10.63 15.89 2.04
C LEU A 176 -10.71 16.77 0.80
N GLU A 177 -9.94 17.86 0.79
CA GLU A 177 -9.82 18.73 -0.37
C GLU A 177 -9.12 17.99 -1.52
N LYS A 178 -9.71 18.11 -2.73
CA LYS A 178 -9.14 17.53 -3.94
C LYS A 178 -8.19 18.51 -4.61
N GLY A 179 -6.91 18.37 -4.34
CA GLY A 179 -5.86 19.14 -4.99
C GLY A 179 -5.73 18.83 -6.48
N ARG A 180 -5.09 19.73 -7.23
CA ARG A 180 -4.70 19.51 -8.64
C ARG A 180 -3.33 18.87 -8.73
N TYR A 181 -3.12 18.02 -9.72
CA TYR A 181 -1.82 17.41 -10.00
C TYR A 181 -1.49 17.48 -11.49
N ASN A 182 -0.23 17.76 -11.81
CA ASN A 182 0.27 17.88 -13.17
C ASN A 182 1.20 16.73 -13.57
N CYS A 183 1.49 15.81 -12.64
CA CYS A 183 2.35 14.66 -12.92
C CYS A 183 1.82 13.38 -12.26
N GLN A 184 2.19 12.23 -12.84
CA GLN A 184 1.76 10.91 -12.37
C GLN A 184 2.25 10.62 -10.94
N LEU A 185 3.47 10.99 -10.59
CA LEU A 185 4.01 10.81 -9.25
C LEU A 185 3.09 11.43 -8.18
N ARG A 186 2.68 12.68 -8.40
CA ARG A 186 1.79 13.38 -7.48
C ARG A 186 0.39 12.75 -7.43
N LYS A 187 -0.13 12.28 -8.56
CA LYS A 187 -1.41 11.56 -8.63
C LYS A 187 -1.43 10.34 -7.72
N PHE A 188 -0.34 9.57 -7.68
CA PHE A 188 -0.22 8.34 -6.89
C PHE A 188 0.37 8.56 -5.49
N SER A 189 0.77 9.79 -5.13
CA SER A 189 1.18 10.09 -3.76
C SER A 189 0.02 9.89 -2.78
N PHE A 190 0.34 9.58 -1.54
CA PHE A 190 -0.65 9.23 -0.52
C PHE A 190 -1.77 10.27 -0.42
N SER A 191 -1.43 11.55 -0.25
CA SER A 191 -2.39 12.64 -0.06
C SER A 191 -3.35 12.87 -1.24
N PHE A 192 -3.01 12.40 -2.45
CA PHE A 192 -3.87 12.58 -3.64
C PHE A 192 -4.70 11.34 -3.97
N ARG A 193 -4.10 10.13 -3.92
CA ARG A 193 -4.81 8.91 -4.30
C ARG A 193 -5.95 8.53 -3.36
N ILE A 194 -5.85 8.93 -2.10
CA ILE A 194 -6.82 8.61 -1.04
C ILE A 194 -8.13 9.38 -1.17
N VAL A 195 -8.10 10.64 -1.67
CA VAL A 195 -9.19 11.61 -1.60
C VAL A 195 -10.50 11.07 -2.17
N ASN A 196 -10.45 10.50 -3.38
CA ASN A 196 -11.67 10.03 -4.04
C ASN A 196 -12.32 8.86 -3.29
N THR A 197 -11.52 7.96 -2.73
CA THR A 197 -12.05 6.80 -1.98
C THR A 197 -12.59 7.24 -0.64
N TRP A 198 -11.85 8.07 0.09
CA TRP A 198 -12.28 8.60 1.38
C TRP A 198 -13.59 9.38 1.28
N ASN A 199 -13.66 10.32 0.34
CA ASN A 199 -14.83 11.19 0.16
C ASN A 199 -16.13 10.47 -0.28
N LYS A 200 -16.00 9.20 -0.73
CA LYS A 200 -17.14 8.34 -1.10
C LYS A 200 -17.62 7.44 0.05
N LEU A 201 -16.90 7.39 1.16
CA LEU A 201 -17.31 6.55 2.29
C LEU A 201 -18.62 7.01 2.90
N ASN A 202 -19.31 6.07 3.54
CA ASN A 202 -20.52 6.36 4.28
C ASN A 202 -20.20 7.22 5.53
N HIS A 203 -21.11 8.10 5.92
CA HIS A 203 -21.01 8.89 7.14
C HIS A 203 -20.77 8.02 8.39
N LEU A 204 -21.46 6.89 8.52
CA LEU A 204 -21.27 5.96 9.64
C LEU A 204 -19.87 5.36 9.70
N THR A 205 -19.27 5.11 8.55
CA THR A 205 -17.92 4.57 8.45
C THR A 205 -16.87 5.58 8.87
N VAL A 206 -17.00 6.82 8.39
CA VAL A 206 -16.05 7.90 8.71
C VAL A 206 -16.12 8.28 10.20
N HIS A 207 -17.30 8.30 10.79
CA HIS A 207 -17.55 8.60 12.21
C HIS A 207 -17.56 7.34 13.10
N ALA A 208 -16.91 6.27 12.70
CA ALA A 208 -16.79 5.08 13.52
C ALA A 208 -16.17 5.39 14.89
N THR A 209 -16.69 4.78 15.95
CA THR A 209 -16.29 5.06 17.34
C THR A 209 -14.86 4.64 17.68
N ASN A 210 -14.32 3.67 16.94
CA ASN A 210 -12.96 3.17 17.12
C ASN A 210 -12.45 2.49 15.84
N LEU A 211 -11.15 2.22 15.80
CA LEU A 211 -10.48 1.62 14.64
C LEU A 211 -11.05 0.24 14.24
N THR A 212 -11.49 -0.56 15.21
CA THR A 212 -12.07 -1.89 14.94
C THR A 212 -13.40 -1.76 14.24
N ASN A 213 -14.26 -0.84 14.71
CA ASN A 213 -15.55 -0.55 14.09
C ASN A 213 -15.36 0.06 12.70
N PHE A 214 -14.42 1.00 12.53
CA PHE A 214 -14.07 1.55 11.22
C PHE A 214 -13.71 0.45 10.21
N LYS A 215 -12.83 -0.48 10.60
CA LYS A 215 -12.41 -1.58 9.72
C LYS A 215 -13.59 -2.45 9.28
N LYS A 216 -14.53 -2.74 10.20
CA LYS A 216 -15.71 -3.54 9.89
C LYS A 216 -16.63 -2.82 8.90
N LEU A 217 -17.01 -1.57 9.21
CA LEU A 217 -17.89 -0.77 8.35
C LEU A 217 -17.26 -0.54 6.96
N PHE A 218 -15.96 -0.28 6.91
CA PHE A 218 -15.23 -0.12 5.64
C PHE A 218 -15.25 -1.40 4.80
N ASP A 219 -15.02 -2.56 5.42
CA ASP A 219 -15.04 -3.84 4.72
C ASP A 219 -16.44 -4.15 4.16
N ASP A 220 -17.52 -3.76 4.88
CA ASP A 220 -18.91 -3.88 4.45
C ASP A 220 -19.24 -2.91 3.29
N ASP A 221 -18.84 -1.64 3.40
CA ASP A 221 -19.07 -0.61 2.36
C ASP A 221 -18.44 -0.97 1.01
N LEU A 222 -17.27 -1.61 1.01
CA LEU A 222 -16.50 -1.91 -0.19
C LEU A 222 -16.39 -3.40 -0.50
N ILE A 223 -17.35 -4.20 -0.08
CA ILE A 223 -17.34 -5.66 -0.28
C ILE A 223 -17.17 -6.06 -1.74
N ASN A 224 -17.71 -5.29 -2.68
CA ASN A 224 -17.60 -5.54 -4.12
C ASN A 224 -16.16 -5.39 -4.64
N LEU A 225 -15.32 -4.58 -3.99
CA LEU A 225 -13.93 -4.38 -4.36
C LEU A 225 -12.98 -5.47 -3.83
N HIS A 226 -13.42 -6.28 -2.87
CA HIS A 226 -12.59 -7.31 -2.24
C HIS A 226 -11.95 -8.26 -3.25
N TYR A 227 -12.68 -8.57 -4.31
CA TYR A 227 -12.31 -9.58 -5.30
C TYR A 227 -12.01 -8.98 -6.69
N GLU A 228 -11.90 -7.65 -6.79
CA GLU A 228 -11.38 -7.02 -8.01
C GLU A 228 -9.90 -7.33 -8.17
N ILE A 229 -9.53 -7.79 -9.36
CA ILE A 229 -8.16 -8.11 -9.77
C ILE A 229 -7.78 -7.11 -10.86
N ASP A 230 -6.61 -6.49 -10.75
CA ASP A 230 -6.05 -5.59 -11.75
C ASP A 230 -5.65 -6.34 -13.04
#